data_4c1219fbe867ede2a0be5ca750332c04
#
_entry.id   4c1219fbe867ede2a0be5ca750332c04
#
_cell.length_a   1.000
_cell.length_b   1.000
_cell.length_c   1.000
_cell.angle_alpha   90.00
_cell.angle_beta   90.00
_cell.angle_gamma   90.00
#
_symmetry.space_group_name_H-M   'P 1'
#
loop_
_entity.id
_entity.type
_entity.pdbx_description
1 polymer ?
#
loop_
_entity_poly.entity_id
_entity_poly.type
_entity_poly.pdbx_seq_one_letter_code
_entity_poly.pdbx_strand_id
1 'polypeptide(L)'
;MRAFGLLGIVVGALACGASGAESPDGSFVRDGSLPEDVSATDTSLPIDDVARVLALTANCANRLGGDYKAKIEASWPANIPICGLKGAVFWNADMDIDCDGLETKTCNLVTDPAFQSQTSATDSMGKFLDASIVPYVVIPLPSTRWDSNKAGIELGQVVLVIYQGKMAFGVFADEGPPSIIGEASVAMAKLLGVDPDPKTGGVDKGVTYVVFTGASGVVTKNEDHAEANKIGAARVAELLKNN
;
A
#
# COMPACT_ATOMS: atom_id res chain seq x y z
N MET A 1 14.32 53.16 -24.71
CA MET A 1 14.52 54.48 -24.08
C MET A 1 14.30 54.38 -22.60
N ARG A 2 15.33 54.77 -21.85
CA ARG A 2 15.38 55.14 -20.41
C ARG A 2 15.00 54.00 -19.41
N ALA A 3 15.86 53.50 -18.59
CA ALA A 3 17.05 53.91 -17.83
C ALA A 3 16.77 53.84 -16.31
N PHE A 4 17.58 53.02 -15.64
CA PHE A 4 18.25 53.15 -14.33
C PHE A 4 17.46 53.43 -13.03
N GLY A 5 17.79 52.64 -12.02
CA GLY A 5 17.63 52.95 -10.61
C GLY A 5 18.32 51.92 -9.73
N LEU A 6 19.64 52.08 -9.56
CA LEU A 6 20.45 51.42 -8.51
C LEU A 6 20.33 52.27 -7.23
N LEU A 7 20.31 51.61 -6.04
CA LEU A 7 20.83 52.06 -4.72
C LEU A 7 20.29 51.11 -3.68
N GLY A 8 20.98 50.56 -2.67
CA GLY A 8 22.28 50.81 -2.13
C GLY A 8 22.41 49.91 -0.88
N ILE A 9 23.60 49.52 -0.60
CA ILE A 9 24.12 48.69 0.47
C ILE A 9 23.89 49.33 1.85
N VAL A 10 23.56 48.54 2.90
CA VAL A 10 24.04 48.82 4.26
C VAL A 10 24.40 47.48 4.95
N VAL A 11 25.69 47.38 5.22
CA VAL A 11 26.33 46.39 6.10
C VAL A 11 26.21 46.90 7.54
N GLY A 12 25.87 46.00 8.46
CA GLY A 12 25.90 46.29 9.88
C GLY A 12 26.30 45.04 10.68
N ALA A 13 27.57 44.84 10.86
CA ALA A 13 28.11 43.92 11.86
C ALA A 13 28.19 44.60 13.22
N LEU A 14 27.71 43.97 14.25
CA LEU A 14 28.14 44.25 15.64
C LEU A 14 28.39 42.96 16.38
N ALA A 15 29.63 42.75 16.73
CA ALA A 15 30.10 41.80 17.71
C ALA A 15 30.21 42.54 19.07
N CYS A 16 30.02 41.81 20.15
CA CYS A 16 30.52 41.95 21.52
C CYS A 16 29.54 41.26 22.45
N GLY A 17 29.87 40.47 23.44
CA GLY A 17 31.11 40.17 24.11
C GLY A 17 30.78 39.21 25.24
N ALA A 18 31.74 38.42 25.59
CA ALA A 18 31.68 37.43 26.67
C ALA A 18 31.63 38.08 28.05
N SER A 19 30.97 37.46 29.00
CA SER A 19 31.43 37.47 30.40
C SER A 19 31.01 36.19 31.10
N GLY A 20 31.96 35.42 31.51
CA GLY A 20 31.80 34.24 32.32
C GLY A 20 31.52 34.59 33.79
N ALA A 21 30.85 33.67 34.46
CA ALA A 21 30.88 33.51 35.91
C ALA A 21 30.89 32.01 36.22
N GLU A 22 32.05 31.51 36.63
CA GLU A 22 32.16 30.21 37.30
C GLU A 22 31.55 30.32 38.69
N SER A 23 30.85 29.28 39.12
CA SER A 23 30.67 28.95 40.52
C SER A 23 30.76 27.43 40.70
N PRO A 24 31.51 26.99 41.74
CA PRO A 24 31.81 25.59 41.93
C PRO A 24 30.81 24.96 42.88
N ASP A 25 30.09 23.97 42.47
CA ASP A 25 29.77 22.85 43.34
C ASP A 25 29.40 21.61 42.52
N GLY A 26 30.19 20.56 42.76
CA GLY A 26 30.07 19.30 42.11
C GLY A 26 28.97 18.46 42.74
N SER A 27 27.91 18.23 41.99
CA SER A 27 27.11 17.02 42.13
C SER A 27 26.57 16.63 40.78
N PHE A 28 27.28 15.69 40.13
CA PHE A 28 26.78 14.98 38.96
C PHE A 28 25.64 14.05 39.39
N VAL A 29 24.42 14.52 39.31
CA VAL A 29 23.26 13.61 39.23
C VAL A 29 23.09 13.26 37.76
N ARG A 30 23.62 12.11 37.37
CA ARG A 30 23.24 11.46 36.13
C ARG A 30 21.86 10.83 36.34
N ASP A 31 20.81 11.57 36.05
CA ASP A 31 19.53 10.98 35.68
C ASP A 31 19.35 11.20 34.16
N GLY A 32 20.02 10.34 33.44
CA GLY A 32 19.95 10.23 32.02
C GLY A 32 19.11 9.03 31.64
N SER A 33 17.85 8.99 32.04
CA SER A 33 16.87 8.19 31.33
C SER A 33 16.58 8.93 30.01
N LEU A 34 17.27 8.51 28.95
CA LEU A 34 16.86 8.76 27.58
C LEU A 34 15.39 8.28 27.48
N PRO A 35 14.51 9.03 26.82
CA PRO A 35 13.21 8.49 26.51
C PRO A 35 13.44 7.20 25.73
N GLU A 36 12.87 6.12 26.24
CA GLU A 36 12.85 4.85 25.52
C GLU A 36 12.32 5.15 24.11
N ASP A 37 13.18 4.83 23.14
CA ASP A 37 12.87 4.80 21.74
C ASP A 37 11.50 4.15 21.61
N VAL A 38 10.51 4.92 21.13
CA VAL A 38 9.20 4.39 20.81
C VAL A 38 9.46 3.44 19.65
N SER A 39 9.74 2.20 20.01
CA SER A 39 9.86 1.08 19.11
C SER A 39 8.69 1.18 18.13
N ALA A 40 8.99 1.43 16.87
CA ALA A 40 8.05 1.27 15.79
C ALA A 40 7.38 -0.08 16.02
N THR A 41 6.09 -0.08 16.35
CA THR A 41 5.34 -1.30 16.58
C THR A 41 5.48 -2.13 15.32
N ASP A 42 6.26 -3.19 15.40
CA ASP A 42 6.36 -4.21 14.35
C ASP A 42 4.93 -4.71 14.10
N THR A 43 4.32 -4.23 13.02
CA THR A 43 2.96 -4.59 12.63
C THR A 43 2.94 -5.88 11.81
N SER A 44 4.04 -6.66 11.85
CA SER A 44 4.06 -7.98 11.26
C SER A 44 3.10 -8.90 12.02
N LEU A 45 2.23 -9.58 11.27
CA LEU A 45 1.41 -10.64 11.85
C LEU A 45 2.31 -11.76 12.39
N PRO A 46 1.90 -12.45 13.46
CA PRO A 46 2.53 -13.71 13.85
C PRO A 46 2.61 -14.68 12.66
N ILE A 47 3.72 -15.36 12.48
CA ILE A 47 3.92 -16.33 11.40
C ILE A 47 2.80 -17.37 11.37
N ASP A 48 2.33 -17.80 12.54
CA ASP A 48 1.21 -18.73 12.67
C ASP A 48 -0.09 -18.18 12.08
N ASP A 49 -0.37 -16.88 12.20
CA ASP A 49 -1.57 -16.28 11.64
C ASP A 49 -1.48 -16.17 10.12
N VAL A 50 -0.31 -15.88 9.55
CA VAL A 50 -0.09 -15.93 8.10
C VAL A 50 -0.35 -17.35 7.57
N ALA A 51 0.20 -18.38 8.24
CA ALA A 51 -0.02 -19.77 7.86
C ALA A 51 -1.51 -20.17 7.93
N ARG A 52 -2.24 -19.71 8.95
CA ARG A 52 -3.69 -19.96 9.09
C ARG A 52 -4.49 -19.27 7.98
N VAL A 53 -4.16 -18.01 7.63
CA VAL A 53 -4.81 -17.33 6.49
C VAL A 53 -4.55 -18.10 5.20
N LEU A 54 -3.32 -18.54 4.94
CA LEU A 54 -2.99 -19.34 3.75
C LEU A 54 -3.77 -20.66 3.73
N ALA A 55 -3.98 -21.32 4.87
CA ALA A 55 -4.81 -22.51 4.95
C ALA A 55 -6.29 -22.25 4.63
N LEU A 56 -6.85 -21.12 5.08
CA LEU A 56 -8.23 -20.71 4.75
C LEU A 56 -8.39 -20.36 3.26
N THR A 57 -7.36 -19.83 2.63
CA THR A 57 -7.38 -19.36 1.22
C THR A 57 -6.84 -20.39 0.23
N ALA A 58 -6.44 -21.58 0.70
CA ALA A 58 -5.91 -22.64 -0.16
C ALA A 58 -6.94 -23.18 -1.16
N ASN A 59 -8.22 -23.14 -0.81
CA ASN A 59 -9.29 -23.67 -1.64
C ASN A 59 -10.48 -22.69 -1.73
N CYS A 60 -11.01 -22.52 -2.93
CA CYS A 60 -12.20 -21.71 -3.18
C CYS A 60 -13.49 -22.51 -2.92
N ALA A 61 -13.86 -22.69 -1.65
CA ALA A 61 -15.07 -23.43 -1.29
C ALA A 61 -16.36 -22.62 -1.54
N ASN A 62 -16.30 -21.29 -1.38
CA ASN A 62 -17.42 -20.39 -1.64
C ASN A 62 -17.05 -19.44 -2.80
N ARG A 63 -17.50 -19.78 -4.01
CA ARG A 63 -17.20 -19.03 -5.22
C ARG A 63 -18.20 -17.89 -5.38
N LEU A 64 -17.71 -16.67 -5.41
CA LEU A 64 -18.51 -15.44 -5.60
C LEU A 64 -18.54 -14.99 -7.05
N GLY A 65 -17.52 -15.30 -7.83
CA GLY A 65 -17.40 -14.92 -9.22
C GLY A 65 -16.04 -15.37 -9.80
N GLY A 66 -15.71 -14.86 -10.95
CA GLY A 66 -14.44 -15.15 -11.62
C GLY A 66 -14.69 -15.92 -12.90
N ASP A 67 -13.85 -16.63 -13.23
CA ASP A 67 -12.68 -16.97 -13.94
C ASP A 67 -11.98 -15.75 -14.58
N TYR A 68 -11.21 -15.08 -13.80
CA TYR A 68 -10.32 -14.03 -14.27
C TYR A 68 -9.06 -14.62 -14.89
N LYS A 69 -8.40 -13.83 -15.73
CA LYS A 69 -7.07 -14.13 -16.24
C LYS A 69 -6.03 -13.42 -15.40
N ALA A 70 -4.82 -13.96 -15.38
CA ALA A 70 -3.65 -13.28 -14.89
C ALA A 70 -3.25 -12.12 -15.81
N LYS A 71 -3.34 -12.30 -17.14
CA LYS A 71 -2.91 -11.30 -18.13
C LYS A 71 -3.95 -11.10 -19.21
N ILE A 72 -3.92 -9.93 -19.85
CA ILE A 72 -4.91 -9.51 -20.84
C ILE A 72 -4.87 -10.33 -22.14
N GLU A 73 -3.72 -10.93 -22.47
CA GLU A 73 -3.54 -11.68 -23.70
C GLU A 73 -4.52 -12.84 -23.82
N ALA A 74 -5.00 -13.06 -25.03
CA ALA A 74 -6.02 -14.09 -25.33
C ALA A 74 -5.58 -15.51 -24.96
N SER A 75 -4.28 -15.80 -25.02
CA SER A 75 -3.69 -17.10 -24.71
C SER A 75 -3.70 -17.47 -23.22
N TRP A 76 -3.84 -16.50 -22.31
CA TRP A 76 -3.90 -16.78 -20.90
C TRP A 76 -5.26 -17.36 -20.50
N PRO A 77 -5.28 -18.45 -19.71
CA PRO A 77 -6.51 -19.09 -19.29
C PRO A 77 -7.26 -18.22 -18.25
N ALA A 78 -8.58 -18.17 -18.36
CA ALA A 78 -9.44 -17.63 -17.31
C ALA A 78 -9.67 -18.72 -16.28
N ASN A 79 -8.89 -18.73 -15.19
CA ASN A 79 -8.91 -19.78 -14.18
C ASN A 79 -8.73 -19.27 -12.74
N ILE A 80 -8.80 -17.95 -12.53
CA ILE A 80 -8.65 -17.34 -11.21
C ILE A 80 -10.06 -17.01 -10.68
N PRO A 81 -10.61 -17.80 -9.74
CA PRO A 81 -11.91 -17.54 -9.14
C PRO A 81 -11.83 -16.47 -8.07
N ILE A 82 -12.92 -15.74 -7.88
CA ILE A 82 -13.15 -14.92 -6.70
C ILE A 82 -13.87 -15.75 -5.64
N CYS A 83 -13.35 -15.76 -4.43
CA CYS A 83 -13.76 -16.63 -3.37
C CYS A 83 -14.15 -15.85 -2.11
N GLY A 84 -15.20 -16.30 -1.43
CA GLY A 84 -15.72 -15.65 -0.21
C GLY A 84 -15.31 -16.39 1.05
N LEU A 85 -14.96 -15.62 2.06
CA LEU A 85 -14.86 -15.99 3.47
C LEU A 85 -15.81 -15.09 4.28
N LYS A 86 -16.10 -15.48 5.52
CA LYS A 86 -16.86 -14.61 6.40
C LYS A 86 -16.01 -13.39 6.75
N GLY A 87 -16.38 -12.22 6.24
CA GLY A 87 -15.67 -10.96 6.45
C GLY A 87 -14.54 -10.65 5.47
N ALA A 88 -14.34 -11.47 4.43
CA ALA A 88 -13.35 -11.20 3.39
C ALA A 88 -13.70 -11.85 2.04
N VAL A 89 -13.09 -11.33 1.00
CA VAL A 89 -13.02 -11.91 -0.34
C VAL A 89 -11.55 -12.17 -0.66
N PHE A 90 -11.25 -13.27 -1.34
CA PHE A 90 -9.87 -13.59 -1.70
C PHE A 90 -9.74 -14.19 -3.10
N TRP A 91 -8.55 -14.12 -3.63
CA TRP A 91 -8.10 -14.83 -4.83
C TRP A 91 -6.62 -15.17 -4.74
N ASN A 92 -6.22 -16.20 -5.49
CA ASN A 92 -4.82 -16.57 -5.67
C ASN A 92 -4.45 -16.32 -7.13
N ALA A 93 -3.45 -15.47 -7.37
CA ALA A 93 -3.09 -15.01 -8.70
C ALA A 93 -1.57 -14.84 -8.85
N ASP A 94 -1.19 -14.19 -9.92
CA ASP A 94 0.09 -13.53 -10.17
C ASP A 94 0.19 -12.19 -9.43
N MET A 95 1.23 -11.43 -9.73
CA MET A 95 1.32 -10.00 -9.46
C MET A 95 1.96 -9.31 -10.66
N ASP A 96 1.17 -8.60 -11.43
CA ASP A 96 1.66 -7.59 -12.37
C ASP A 96 1.87 -6.27 -11.61
N ILE A 97 2.87 -5.49 -12.05
CA ILE A 97 3.24 -4.25 -11.36
C ILE A 97 2.46 -3.08 -11.95
N ASP A 98 1.63 -2.49 -11.12
CA ASP A 98 0.88 -1.29 -11.44
C ASP A 98 1.66 -0.04 -11.04
N CYS A 99 1.76 0.90 -11.97
CA CYS A 99 2.43 2.18 -11.83
C CYS A 99 1.47 3.38 -11.97
N ASP A 100 0.17 3.13 -12.11
CA ASP A 100 -0.82 4.18 -12.35
C ASP A 100 -0.93 5.16 -11.17
N GLY A 101 -1.34 6.39 -11.49
CA GLY A 101 -1.50 7.48 -10.53
C GLY A 101 -0.59 8.68 -10.75
N LEU A 102 0.01 9.19 -9.68
CA LEU A 102 0.89 10.34 -9.76
C LEU A 102 2.14 10.05 -10.60
N GLU A 103 2.36 10.84 -11.66
CA GLU A 103 3.58 10.73 -12.45
C GLU A 103 4.81 11.07 -11.60
N THR A 104 5.76 10.13 -11.55
CA THR A 104 6.99 10.24 -10.78
C THR A 104 8.19 9.78 -11.60
N LYS A 105 9.39 9.86 -11.02
CA LYS A 105 10.59 9.31 -11.64
C LYS A 105 10.50 7.78 -11.81
N THR A 106 9.80 7.10 -10.92
CA THR A 106 9.63 5.63 -10.94
C THR A 106 8.48 5.23 -11.86
N CYS A 107 7.37 5.96 -11.84
CA CYS A 107 6.14 5.66 -12.55
C CYS A 107 5.81 6.75 -13.56
N ASN A 108 5.94 6.44 -14.85
CA ASN A 108 5.68 7.34 -15.98
C ASN A 108 5.68 6.53 -17.29
N LEU A 109 5.29 7.12 -18.41
CA LEU A 109 5.23 6.46 -19.73
C LEU A 109 6.57 5.89 -20.25
N VAL A 110 7.71 6.32 -19.70
CA VAL A 110 9.02 5.76 -20.10
C VAL A 110 9.31 4.48 -19.32
N THR A 111 8.99 4.44 -18.03
CA THR A 111 9.19 3.28 -17.16
C THR A 111 8.09 2.25 -17.30
N ASP A 112 6.87 2.71 -17.61
CA ASP A 112 5.71 1.86 -17.87
C ASP A 112 4.96 2.35 -19.11
N PRO A 113 4.99 1.64 -20.23
CA PRO A 113 4.26 2.02 -21.44
C PRO A 113 2.73 2.00 -21.30
N ALA A 114 2.19 1.33 -20.28
CA ALA A 114 0.76 1.27 -19.97
C ALA A 114 0.32 2.32 -18.94
N PHE A 115 1.27 3.09 -18.38
CA PHE A 115 1.04 4.09 -17.34
C PHE A 115 -0.14 5.01 -17.64
N GLN A 116 -1.03 5.16 -16.66
CA GLN A 116 -2.10 6.14 -16.64
C GLN A 116 -1.88 7.12 -15.49
N SER A 117 -2.07 8.43 -15.75
CA SER A 117 -1.78 9.49 -14.78
C SER A 117 -2.86 9.66 -13.70
N GLN A 118 -3.58 8.59 -13.37
CA GLN A 118 -4.66 8.60 -12.38
C GLN A 118 -4.86 7.23 -11.76
N THR A 119 -5.30 7.22 -10.50
CA THR A 119 -5.87 6.06 -9.79
C THR A 119 -7.34 6.32 -9.50
N SER A 120 -8.13 5.27 -9.28
CA SER A 120 -9.56 5.39 -8.93
C SER A 120 -9.76 6.06 -7.57
N ALA A 121 -8.86 5.81 -6.60
CA ALA A 121 -8.81 6.52 -5.32
C ALA A 121 -7.84 7.71 -5.37
N THR A 122 -8.02 8.64 -4.43
CA THR A 122 -7.13 9.78 -4.23
C THR A 122 -6.59 9.82 -2.80
N ASP A 123 -5.53 10.57 -2.57
CA ASP A 123 -5.04 10.89 -1.23
C ASP A 123 -5.99 11.85 -0.49
N SER A 124 -5.69 12.15 0.76
CA SER A 124 -6.48 13.08 1.60
C SER A 124 -6.49 14.53 1.11
N MET A 125 -5.65 14.87 0.11
CA MET A 125 -5.61 16.17 -0.55
C MET A 125 -6.30 16.16 -1.93
N GLY A 126 -6.91 15.03 -2.33
CA GLY A 126 -7.57 14.86 -3.63
C GLY A 126 -6.62 14.67 -4.81
N LYS A 127 -5.37 14.28 -4.58
CA LYS A 127 -4.40 13.94 -5.63
C LYS A 127 -4.41 12.44 -5.87
N PHE A 128 -4.13 12.01 -7.09
CA PHE A 128 -3.92 10.62 -7.41
C PHE A 128 -2.74 10.03 -6.60
N LEU A 129 -2.81 8.74 -6.29
CA LEU A 129 -1.82 8.10 -5.44
C LEU A 129 -0.48 7.93 -6.16
N ASP A 130 0.60 7.94 -5.42
CA ASP A 130 1.93 7.59 -5.90
C ASP A 130 2.17 6.09 -5.70
N ALA A 131 2.10 5.31 -6.79
CA ALA A 131 2.31 3.87 -6.79
C ALA A 131 3.68 3.45 -6.24
N SER A 132 4.67 4.35 -6.25
CA SER A 132 6.02 4.04 -5.76
C SER A 132 6.16 4.05 -4.24
N ILE A 133 5.17 4.63 -3.51
CA ILE A 133 5.19 4.79 -2.06
C ILE A 133 3.91 4.30 -1.36
N VAL A 134 2.76 4.28 -2.03
CA VAL A 134 1.49 3.79 -1.46
C VAL A 134 1.29 2.33 -1.84
N PRO A 135 1.25 1.40 -0.87
CA PRO A 135 0.91 0.01 -1.15
C PRO A 135 -0.57 -0.12 -1.47
N TYR A 136 -0.91 -0.47 -2.71
CA TYR A 136 -2.29 -0.72 -3.10
C TYR A 136 -2.40 -1.93 -4.03
N VAL A 137 -3.62 -2.40 -4.21
CA VAL A 137 -4.00 -3.42 -5.18
C VAL A 137 -5.03 -2.86 -6.16
N VAL A 138 -5.03 -3.43 -7.36
CA VAL A 138 -6.02 -3.17 -8.40
C VAL A 138 -7.10 -4.26 -8.34
N ILE A 139 -8.37 -3.85 -8.40
CA ILE A 139 -9.51 -4.77 -8.49
C ILE A 139 -10.20 -4.55 -9.84
N PRO A 140 -10.65 -5.62 -10.53
CA PRO A 140 -11.33 -5.47 -11.80
C PRO A 140 -12.59 -4.58 -11.70
N LEU A 141 -12.81 -3.73 -12.68
CA LEU A 141 -14.05 -2.97 -12.83
C LEU A 141 -15.27 -3.89 -12.71
N PRO A 142 -16.37 -3.45 -12.06
CA PRO A 142 -17.60 -4.21 -11.92
C PRO A 142 -18.13 -4.73 -13.26
N SER A 143 -18.49 -6.00 -13.31
CA SER A 143 -18.98 -6.64 -14.54
C SER A 143 -19.96 -7.77 -14.22
N THR A 144 -20.49 -8.41 -15.27
CA THR A 144 -21.28 -9.64 -15.11
C THR A 144 -20.48 -10.82 -14.55
N ARG A 145 -19.13 -10.73 -14.61
CA ARG A 145 -18.22 -11.75 -14.08
C ARG A 145 -18.16 -11.69 -12.54
N TRP A 146 -18.05 -10.50 -12.01
CA TRP A 146 -18.11 -10.18 -10.59
C TRP A 146 -18.25 -8.67 -10.40
N ASP A 147 -18.81 -8.29 -9.25
CA ASP A 147 -19.03 -6.90 -8.85
C ASP A 147 -18.58 -6.73 -7.40
N SER A 148 -17.45 -6.05 -7.22
CA SER A 148 -16.84 -5.80 -5.91
C SER A 148 -17.76 -5.04 -4.96
N ASN A 149 -18.56 -4.09 -5.49
CA ASN A 149 -19.50 -3.31 -4.69
C ASN A 149 -20.57 -4.20 -4.06
N LYS A 150 -21.06 -5.22 -4.80
CA LYS A 150 -22.03 -6.20 -4.26
C LYS A 150 -21.41 -7.10 -3.19
N ALA A 151 -20.10 -7.26 -3.20
CA ALA A 151 -19.37 -7.98 -2.17
C ALA A 151 -19.06 -7.12 -0.93
N GLY A 152 -19.46 -5.83 -0.92
CA GLY A 152 -19.20 -4.90 0.19
C GLY A 152 -17.75 -4.42 0.23
N ILE A 153 -17.13 -4.30 -0.95
CA ILE A 153 -15.77 -3.78 -1.14
C ILE A 153 -15.88 -2.42 -1.82
N GLU A 154 -15.20 -1.43 -1.27
CA GLU A 154 -15.14 -0.06 -1.77
C GLU A 154 -13.69 0.46 -1.78
N LEU A 155 -13.43 1.55 -2.47
CA LEU A 155 -12.11 2.19 -2.48
C LEU A 155 -11.67 2.54 -1.04
N GLY A 156 -10.39 2.33 -0.74
CA GLY A 156 -9.86 2.44 0.63
C GLY A 156 -10.01 1.18 1.49
N GLN A 157 -10.62 0.12 0.97
CA GLN A 157 -10.71 -1.15 1.68
C GLN A 157 -9.34 -1.76 1.90
N VAL A 158 -9.02 -2.16 3.14
CA VAL A 158 -7.73 -2.77 3.46
C VAL A 158 -7.62 -4.16 2.84
N VAL A 159 -6.45 -4.42 2.27
CA VAL A 159 -6.08 -5.69 1.64
C VAL A 159 -4.85 -6.25 2.32
N LEU A 160 -4.86 -7.54 2.60
CA LEU A 160 -3.67 -8.32 2.94
C LEU A 160 -3.18 -9.02 1.67
N VAL A 161 -1.90 -8.85 1.35
CA VAL A 161 -1.24 -9.58 0.26
C VAL A 161 -0.13 -10.45 0.84
N ILE A 162 -0.07 -11.71 0.42
CA ILE A 162 0.91 -12.69 0.91
C ILE A 162 1.65 -13.29 -0.28
N TYR A 163 2.98 -13.32 -0.21
CA TYR A 163 3.85 -13.97 -1.19
C TYR A 163 5.07 -14.59 -0.51
N GLN A 164 5.32 -15.89 -0.74
CA GLN A 164 6.47 -16.63 -0.20
C GLN A 164 6.70 -16.44 1.31
N GLY A 165 5.63 -16.44 2.10
CA GLY A 165 5.69 -16.27 3.56
C GLY A 165 5.87 -14.82 4.02
N LYS A 166 6.09 -13.87 3.13
CA LYS A 166 6.03 -12.44 3.43
C LYS A 166 4.60 -11.94 3.26
N MET A 167 4.24 -10.94 4.04
CA MET A 167 2.94 -10.29 3.95
C MET A 167 3.07 -8.77 3.99
N ALA A 168 2.11 -8.09 3.39
CA ALA A 168 1.96 -6.65 3.49
C ALA A 168 0.47 -6.28 3.48
N PHE A 169 0.13 -5.23 4.21
CA PHE A 169 -1.16 -4.58 4.07
C PHE A 169 -1.06 -3.42 3.09
N GLY A 170 -2.14 -3.16 2.42
CA GLY A 170 -2.34 -2.01 1.55
C GLY A 170 -3.83 -1.72 1.43
N VAL A 171 -4.21 -0.95 0.43
CA VAL A 171 -5.60 -0.57 0.18
C VAL A 171 -6.03 -0.97 -1.23
N PHE A 172 -7.31 -1.22 -1.44
CA PHE A 172 -7.91 -1.22 -2.76
C PHE A 172 -8.01 0.23 -3.22
N ALA A 173 -7.24 0.60 -4.22
CA ALA A 173 -7.16 2.01 -4.63
C ALA A 173 -7.23 2.23 -6.14
N ASP A 174 -7.20 1.16 -6.94
CA ASP A 174 -7.37 1.32 -8.37
C ASP A 174 -8.23 0.22 -8.99
N GLU A 175 -8.85 0.54 -10.13
CA GLU A 175 -9.74 -0.36 -10.87
C GLU A 175 -9.15 -0.66 -12.24
N GLY A 176 -8.97 -1.95 -12.52
CA GLY A 176 -8.40 -2.46 -13.75
C GLY A 176 -9.42 -3.03 -14.75
N PRO A 177 -8.93 -3.60 -15.85
CA PRO A 177 -9.78 -4.21 -16.86
C PRO A 177 -10.68 -5.32 -16.28
N PRO A 178 -11.95 -5.46 -16.75
CA PRO A 178 -12.92 -6.37 -16.15
C PRO A 178 -12.67 -7.87 -16.43
N SER A 179 -11.54 -8.22 -17.00
CA SER A 179 -11.18 -9.60 -17.36
C SER A 179 -9.92 -10.14 -16.73
N ILE A 180 -9.11 -9.29 -16.11
CA ILE A 180 -7.84 -9.66 -15.44
C ILE A 180 -7.89 -9.31 -13.96
N ILE A 181 -7.02 -9.96 -13.18
CA ILE A 181 -6.85 -9.73 -11.75
C ILE A 181 -5.45 -10.21 -11.33
N GLY A 182 -4.84 -9.56 -10.35
CA GLY A 182 -3.50 -9.90 -9.89
C GLY A 182 -2.52 -8.75 -10.10
N GLU A 183 -2.97 -7.52 -9.91
CA GLU A 183 -2.13 -6.32 -10.06
C GLU A 183 -1.97 -5.62 -8.71
N ALA A 184 -0.78 -5.08 -8.48
CA ALA A 184 -0.48 -4.29 -7.28
C ALA A 184 0.61 -3.25 -7.55
N SER A 185 0.62 -2.20 -6.73
CA SER A 185 1.56 -1.09 -6.87
C SER A 185 3.03 -1.51 -6.71
N VAL A 186 3.91 -0.70 -7.27
CA VAL A 186 5.37 -0.77 -7.05
C VAL A 186 5.72 -0.86 -5.56
N ALA A 187 5.03 -0.08 -4.71
CA ALA A 187 5.25 -0.10 -3.26
C ALA A 187 4.87 -1.45 -2.63
N MET A 188 3.75 -2.04 -3.02
CA MET A 188 3.31 -3.36 -2.55
C MET A 188 4.33 -4.44 -2.95
N ALA A 189 4.78 -4.44 -4.21
CA ALA A 189 5.79 -5.37 -4.69
C ALA A 189 7.09 -5.31 -3.87
N LYS A 190 7.58 -4.09 -3.59
CA LYS A 190 8.78 -3.88 -2.76
C LYS A 190 8.64 -4.47 -1.36
N LEU A 191 7.49 -4.28 -0.69
CA LEU A 191 7.23 -4.84 0.65
C LEU A 191 7.28 -6.37 0.64
N LEU A 192 6.79 -7.00 -0.41
CA LEU A 192 6.77 -8.45 -0.56
C LEU A 192 8.09 -9.02 -1.10
N GLY A 193 9.00 -8.16 -1.56
CA GLY A 193 10.26 -8.58 -2.20
C GLY A 193 10.05 -9.17 -3.59
N VAL A 194 8.99 -8.76 -4.26
CA VAL A 194 8.74 -9.00 -5.68
C VAL A 194 9.50 -7.93 -6.47
N ASP A 195 10.03 -8.29 -7.64
CA ASP A 195 10.67 -7.33 -8.54
C ASP A 195 9.66 -6.24 -8.92
N PRO A 196 9.91 -4.96 -8.54
CA PRO A 196 8.96 -3.87 -8.73
C PRO A 196 9.06 -3.19 -10.10
N ASP A 197 9.83 -3.72 -11.05
CA ASP A 197 9.96 -3.14 -12.39
C ASP A 197 8.63 -3.30 -13.16
N PRO A 198 7.97 -2.20 -13.61
CA PRO A 198 6.66 -2.31 -14.23
C PRO A 198 6.66 -2.96 -15.63
N LYS A 199 7.84 -3.11 -16.27
CA LYS A 199 7.94 -3.78 -17.58
C LYS A 199 8.29 -5.26 -17.49
N THR A 200 9.11 -5.61 -16.52
CA THR A 200 9.78 -6.93 -16.48
C THR A 200 9.69 -7.60 -15.14
N GLY A 201 9.20 -6.89 -14.13
CA GLY A 201 9.02 -7.39 -12.79
C GLY A 201 7.73 -8.20 -12.61
N GLY A 202 7.27 -8.28 -11.36
CA GLY A 202 6.11 -9.09 -11.01
C GLY A 202 6.44 -10.56 -10.80
N VAL A 203 5.40 -11.37 -10.67
CA VAL A 203 5.50 -12.85 -10.56
C VAL A 203 4.28 -13.51 -11.19
N ASP A 204 4.48 -14.63 -11.85
CA ASP A 204 3.42 -15.31 -12.64
C ASP A 204 2.39 -16.06 -11.78
N LYS A 205 2.61 -16.26 -10.48
CA LYS A 205 1.71 -17.02 -9.58
C LYS A 205 2.14 -16.98 -8.12
N GLY A 206 1.26 -17.46 -7.26
CA GLY A 206 1.59 -17.74 -5.85
C GLY A 206 1.38 -16.56 -4.94
N VAL A 207 0.69 -15.53 -5.40
CA VAL A 207 0.28 -14.38 -4.58
C VAL A 207 -1.15 -14.60 -4.10
N THR A 208 -1.37 -14.47 -2.81
CA THR A 208 -2.69 -14.51 -2.17
C THR A 208 -3.12 -13.10 -1.80
N TYR A 209 -4.27 -12.70 -2.28
CA TYR A 209 -4.91 -11.43 -1.98
C TYR A 209 -6.15 -11.67 -1.11
N VAL A 210 -6.28 -10.95 -0.01
CA VAL A 210 -7.43 -11.02 0.89
C VAL A 210 -7.94 -9.61 1.15
N VAL A 211 -9.10 -9.27 0.60
CA VAL A 211 -9.77 -7.97 0.79
C VAL A 211 -10.77 -8.11 1.92
N PHE A 212 -10.63 -7.33 2.97
CA PHE A 212 -11.58 -7.34 4.09
C PHE A 212 -12.84 -6.57 3.72
N THR A 213 -14.01 -7.16 3.98
CA THR A 213 -15.30 -6.54 3.61
C THR A 213 -15.91 -5.74 4.76
N GLY A 214 -16.74 -4.77 4.41
CA GLY A 214 -17.51 -3.94 5.35
C GLY A 214 -16.74 -2.70 5.85
N ALA A 215 -17.48 -1.72 6.37
CA ALA A 215 -16.98 -0.38 6.69
C ALA A 215 -15.81 -0.33 7.71
N SER A 216 -15.70 -1.32 8.60
CA SER A 216 -14.58 -1.40 9.56
C SER A 216 -13.23 -1.80 8.91
N GLY A 217 -13.25 -2.15 7.63
CA GLY A 217 -12.06 -2.46 6.85
C GLY A 217 -11.59 -1.32 5.95
N VAL A 218 -12.18 -0.13 6.03
CA VAL A 218 -11.86 1.03 5.17
C VAL A 218 -10.98 2.00 5.94
N VAL A 219 -9.91 2.49 5.30
CA VAL A 219 -9.05 3.54 5.85
C VAL A 219 -9.70 4.91 5.73
N THR A 220 -9.30 5.85 6.56
CA THR A 220 -9.71 7.26 6.44
C THR A 220 -8.88 8.03 5.42
N LYS A 221 -7.66 7.55 5.13
CA LYS A 221 -6.73 8.13 4.16
C LYS A 221 -6.01 7.01 3.41
N ASN A 222 -6.12 7.00 2.09
CA ASN A 222 -5.54 5.94 1.26
C ASN A 222 -4.01 5.88 1.33
N GLU A 223 -3.36 6.99 1.62
CA GLU A 223 -1.90 7.10 1.79
C GLU A 223 -1.41 6.74 3.21
N ASP A 224 -2.31 6.54 4.19
CA ASP A 224 -1.91 6.19 5.56
C ASP A 224 -1.69 4.68 5.71
N HIS A 225 -0.46 4.26 5.39
CA HIS A 225 -0.06 2.85 5.52
C HIS A 225 -0.06 2.36 7.00
N ALA A 226 0.17 3.24 7.97
CA ALA A 226 0.10 2.87 9.38
C ALA A 226 -1.34 2.55 9.81
N GLU A 227 -2.32 3.32 9.33
CA GLU A 227 -3.74 3.02 9.52
C GLU A 227 -4.13 1.71 8.85
N ALA A 228 -3.70 1.48 7.59
CA ALA A 228 -3.95 0.23 6.89
C ALA A 228 -3.39 -0.99 7.63
N ASN A 229 -2.17 -0.90 8.17
CA ASN A 229 -1.56 -1.94 8.99
C ASN A 229 -2.35 -2.24 10.26
N LYS A 230 -2.78 -1.20 10.99
CA LYS A 230 -3.57 -1.34 12.22
C LYS A 230 -4.94 -1.99 11.96
N ILE A 231 -5.65 -1.52 10.94
CA ILE A 231 -6.95 -2.09 10.54
C ILE A 231 -6.73 -3.53 10.07
N GLY A 232 -5.75 -3.77 9.20
CA GLY A 232 -5.46 -5.08 8.64
C GLY A 232 -5.18 -6.14 9.70
N ALA A 233 -4.35 -5.84 10.71
CA ALA A 233 -4.06 -6.75 11.81
C ALA A 233 -5.33 -7.11 12.61
N ALA A 234 -6.20 -6.12 12.91
CA ALA A 234 -7.47 -6.37 13.58
C ALA A 234 -8.41 -7.24 12.73
N ARG A 235 -8.47 -6.98 11.42
CA ARG A 235 -9.32 -7.75 10.50
C ARG A 235 -8.84 -9.19 10.31
N VAL A 236 -7.51 -9.43 10.30
CA VAL A 236 -6.97 -10.81 10.31
C VAL A 236 -7.41 -11.56 11.57
N ALA A 237 -7.30 -10.95 12.73
CA ALA A 237 -7.74 -11.58 13.98
C ALA A 237 -9.23 -11.95 13.93
N GLU A 238 -10.10 -11.08 13.40
CA GLU A 238 -11.51 -11.38 13.20
C GLU A 238 -11.74 -12.49 12.16
N LEU A 239 -11.03 -12.46 11.03
CA LEU A 239 -11.12 -13.46 9.98
C LEU A 239 -10.83 -14.86 10.54
N LEU A 240 -9.72 -14.99 11.28
CA LEU A 240 -9.28 -16.24 11.86
C LEU A 240 -10.19 -16.76 12.99
N LYS A 241 -10.92 -15.87 13.66
CA LYS A 241 -11.92 -16.23 14.67
C LYS A 241 -13.23 -16.73 14.05
N ASN A 242 -13.58 -16.23 12.87
CA ASN A 242 -14.89 -16.41 12.28
C ASN A 242 -14.95 -17.55 11.23
N ASN A 243 -13.81 -18.04 10.77
CA ASN A 243 -13.66 -19.10 9.78
C ASN A 243 -12.85 -20.26 10.34
#